data_6f2e4fb22774b5ea6ab5c14806bae65a
#
_entry.id   6f2e4fb22774b5ea6ab5c14806bae65a
#
_cell.length_a   1.000
_cell.length_b   1.000
_cell.length_c   1.000
_cell.angle_alpha   90.00
_cell.angle_beta   90.00
_cell.angle_gamma   90.00
#
_symmetry.space_group_name_H-M   'P 1'
#
loop_
_entity.id
_entity.type
_entity.pdbx_description
1 polymer ?
#
loop_
_entity_poly.entity_id
_entity_poly.type
_entity_poly.pdbx_seq_one_letter_code
_entity_poly.pdbx_strand_id
1 'polypeptide(L)'
;MALRPIFAKLFYLTLLLPAQTLFAQQDTVVPVYDVVQTLATTNLSKYTLCYTDSPNNTRIEDISKIPFTKTLSQVFPNWRRIQNNLVLKNIYYKFTLKNSGDSLATFYFSPGWIFETFEIYRLTSSGPVPNQLYKPVMTEEQVINHGYQVIQLKAGDSCTFLVKLKFVKTTVNYVKPKIVRTEFAVQNTLSDISGFNAIGILTFIVSGLFLMMIMYSLANFRQAYRIEYLYYGSYTFCVMILLLLKALLIQNSTPFNQLFEGYLDFLIQLSSIILYLLFIRSYLNTKINYPFLEKILYFSQWVVVGVTLLYTYIYFGTDNFILQNNLELYAKFYLVLLGIIFITSGLRYKDKLLQYLVYGNINLIFFGLISLFFIATPFRFKSLPPIFNNSLMYYDLSVLGECILFLIGLSYKNRKDLIERVKMQEAIKMEKERQEMERQLTIINTQQEERNRISADMHDELGAGMTAIRLMSEMAKVKTKNQPLPEIEKISDSANDLLNKMNAIIWSMNSSNDTLPNLVSYIRSYALNYFENFDLKCVIHIKGEVPEKELSGEKRRNIFLTVKEALNNVIKHSGANRVEIDFSFEKNICINIFDNGKGIDKEKTTEFGNGLRNMQKRMERVGGSFTIENKNGTHISLCVPY
;
A
#
# COMPACT_ATOMS: atom_id res chain seq x y z
N MET A 1 39.38 -4.98 -2.49
CA MET A 1 40.52 -5.38 -1.66
C MET A 1 41.21 -4.18 -0.99
N ALA A 2 40.48 -3.11 -0.63
CA ALA A 2 41.05 -1.83 -0.13
C ALA A 2 40.38 -1.28 1.14
N LEU A 3 39.63 -2.10 1.89
CA LEU A 3 38.92 -1.65 3.12
C LEU A 3 39.46 -2.24 4.43
N ARG A 4 40.51 -3.05 4.37
CA ARG A 4 41.13 -3.65 5.58
C ARG A 4 41.91 -2.68 6.52
N PRO A 5 42.55 -1.57 6.10
CA PRO A 5 43.30 -0.76 7.04
C PRO A 5 42.47 0.25 7.84
N ILE A 6 41.24 0.58 7.46
CA ILE A 6 40.41 1.59 8.14
C ILE A 6 39.76 1.02 9.41
N PHE A 7 39.31 -0.23 9.37
CA PHE A 7 38.68 -0.89 10.53
C PHE A 7 39.69 -1.20 11.67
N ALA A 8 40.91 -1.53 11.32
CA ALA A 8 41.96 -1.78 12.33
C ALA A 8 42.36 -0.51 13.11
N LYS A 9 42.36 0.66 12.46
CA LYS A 9 42.64 1.94 13.12
C LYS A 9 41.50 2.46 14.01
N LEU A 10 40.24 2.19 13.66
CA LEU A 10 39.09 2.52 14.53
C LEU A 10 39.04 1.66 15.80
N PHE A 11 39.49 0.40 15.73
CA PHE A 11 39.50 -0.52 16.87
C PHE A 11 40.62 -0.16 17.88
N TYR A 12 41.75 0.41 17.41
CA TYR A 12 42.85 0.86 18.29
C TYR A 12 42.55 2.18 18.99
N LEU A 13 41.63 3.02 18.51
CA LEU A 13 41.30 4.31 19.16
C LEU A 13 40.45 4.17 20.44
N THR A 14 39.89 2.98 20.71
CA THR A 14 39.09 2.70 21.91
C THR A 14 39.88 2.11 23.09
N LEU A 15 41.17 1.87 22.91
CA LEU A 15 42.01 1.20 23.92
C LEU A 15 43.06 2.10 24.60
N LEU A 16 42.98 3.43 24.43
CA LEU A 16 43.82 4.33 25.20
C LEU A 16 43.26 4.54 26.62
N LEU A 17 43.64 3.67 27.53
CA LEU A 17 43.52 3.87 28.98
C LEU A 17 44.36 5.11 29.38
N PRO A 18 43.80 6.07 30.15
CA PRO A 18 44.60 7.18 30.67
C PRO A 18 45.56 6.66 31.73
N ALA A 19 46.84 7.01 31.57
CA ALA A 19 47.87 6.81 32.59
C ALA A 19 47.44 7.49 33.91
N GLN A 20 47.36 6.72 34.97
CA GLN A 20 47.15 7.25 36.31
C GLN A 20 48.42 8.01 36.76
N THR A 21 48.32 9.33 36.80
CA THR A 21 49.35 10.15 37.50
C THR A 21 49.11 10.03 39.01
N LEU A 22 50.06 9.44 39.70
CA LEU A 22 50.12 9.49 41.17
C LEU A 22 50.31 10.94 41.59
N PHE A 23 49.31 11.55 42.20
CA PHE A 23 49.43 12.80 42.93
C PHE A 23 49.58 12.52 44.44
N ALA A 24 50.52 13.19 45.08
CA ALA A 24 50.75 13.12 46.50
C ALA A 24 49.50 13.61 47.28
N GLN A 25 49.25 12.93 48.39
CA GLN A 25 48.13 13.18 49.31
C GLN A 25 48.48 14.44 50.16
N GLN A 26 47.89 15.58 49.80
CA GLN A 26 47.80 16.75 50.65
C GLN A 26 46.52 16.71 51.46
N ASP A 27 46.59 16.95 52.77
CA ASP A 27 45.43 17.18 53.64
C ASP A 27 44.63 18.36 53.11
N THR A 28 43.51 18.09 52.49
CA THR A 28 42.66 19.11 51.88
C THR A 28 41.68 19.66 52.93
N VAL A 29 41.97 20.86 53.41
CA VAL A 29 41.03 21.66 54.21
C VAL A 29 39.77 21.88 53.37
N VAL A 30 38.57 21.63 53.95
CA VAL A 30 37.29 21.85 53.25
C VAL A 30 37.19 23.35 52.89
N PRO A 31 37.15 23.70 51.59
CA PRO A 31 37.07 25.12 51.22
C PRO A 31 35.78 25.74 51.74
N VAL A 32 35.87 26.90 52.37
CA VAL A 32 34.71 27.66 52.86
C VAL A 32 34.24 28.62 51.75
N TYR A 33 32.97 28.59 51.43
CA TYR A 33 32.38 29.55 50.51
C TYR A 33 31.51 30.56 51.27
N ASP A 34 31.75 31.85 51.04
CA ASP A 34 30.92 32.91 51.60
C ASP A 34 29.72 33.20 50.71
N VAL A 35 28.53 32.95 51.24
CA VAL A 35 27.26 33.09 50.49
C VAL A 35 26.93 34.51 50.09
N VAL A 36 27.50 35.52 50.77
CA VAL A 36 27.33 36.94 50.42
C VAL A 36 27.84 37.23 49.00
N GLN A 37 28.85 36.49 48.55
CA GLN A 37 29.43 36.61 47.22
C GLN A 37 28.50 36.06 46.11
N THR A 38 27.41 35.37 46.46
CA THR A 38 26.47 34.83 45.49
C THR A 38 25.58 35.96 44.95
N LEU A 39 25.74 36.34 43.69
CA LEU A 39 24.89 37.32 43.04
C LEU A 39 23.50 36.75 42.69
N ALA A 40 23.48 35.68 41.93
CA ALA A 40 22.22 34.97 41.55
C ALA A 40 22.39 33.45 41.76
N THR A 41 23.41 32.84 41.18
CA THR A 41 23.71 31.40 41.28
C THR A 41 25.22 31.18 41.34
N THR A 42 25.67 30.25 42.18
CA THR A 42 27.07 29.86 42.28
C THR A 42 27.23 28.36 42.21
N ASN A 43 28.21 27.93 41.41
CA ASN A 43 28.60 26.51 41.29
C ASN A 43 29.58 26.18 42.43
N LEU A 44 29.18 25.24 43.28
CA LEU A 44 29.98 24.82 44.44
C LEU A 44 30.98 23.69 44.12
N SER A 45 31.13 23.26 42.87
CA SER A 45 32.02 22.11 42.55
C SER A 45 33.47 22.26 43.02
N LYS A 46 33.96 23.49 43.07
CA LYS A 46 35.35 23.80 43.58
C LYS A 46 35.42 23.79 45.11
N TYR A 47 34.30 23.93 45.79
CA TYR A 47 34.18 24.02 47.25
C TYR A 47 33.65 22.73 47.86
N THR A 48 33.38 21.70 47.03
CA THR A 48 32.77 20.45 47.45
C THR A 48 33.80 19.32 47.43
N LEU A 49 33.98 18.68 48.56
CA LEU A 49 34.72 17.43 48.69
C LEU A 49 33.75 16.25 48.56
N CYS A 50 34.28 15.13 48.08
CA CYS A 50 33.47 13.94 47.78
C CYS A 50 34.08 12.69 48.44
N TYR A 51 33.21 11.86 48.99
CA TYR A 51 33.51 10.53 49.50
C TYR A 51 32.60 9.49 48.92
N THR A 52 33.09 8.29 48.62
CA THR A 52 32.31 7.17 48.09
C THR A 52 32.28 6.03 49.09
N ASP A 53 31.11 5.70 49.60
CA ASP A 53 30.93 4.59 50.55
C ASP A 53 30.90 3.24 49.82
N SER A 54 31.96 2.43 49.97
CA SER A 54 32.05 1.14 49.28
C SER A 54 31.14 0.05 49.86
N PRO A 55 30.97 -0.04 51.20
CA PRO A 55 30.04 -1.03 51.79
C PRO A 55 28.58 -0.63 51.70
N ASN A 56 28.21 0.62 51.37
CA ASN A 56 26.84 1.18 51.27
C ASN A 56 25.99 1.10 52.55
N ASN A 57 26.56 0.72 53.68
CA ASN A 57 25.86 0.53 54.94
C ASN A 57 26.47 1.31 56.10
N THR A 58 27.44 2.18 55.81
CA THR A 58 28.05 3.02 56.83
C THR A 58 27.02 4.02 57.36
N ARG A 59 26.93 4.16 58.68
CA ARG A 59 26.00 5.09 59.32
C ARG A 59 26.44 6.53 59.04
N ILE A 60 25.47 7.46 58.93
CA ILE A 60 25.76 8.85 58.60
C ILE A 60 26.64 9.56 59.65
N GLU A 61 26.53 9.15 60.92
CA GLU A 61 27.36 9.64 62.03
C GLU A 61 28.83 9.28 61.85
N ASP A 62 29.12 8.08 61.34
CA ASP A 62 30.50 7.61 61.10
C ASP A 62 31.07 8.24 59.82
N ILE A 63 30.26 8.41 58.77
CA ILE A 63 30.67 9.15 57.58
C ILE A 63 31.05 10.59 57.90
N SER A 64 30.35 11.24 58.83
CA SER A 64 30.66 12.63 59.23
C SER A 64 32.07 12.81 59.79
N LYS A 65 32.63 11.74 60.39
CA LYS A 65 33.99 11.73 61.02
C LYS A 65 35.10 11.40 60.02
N ILE A 66 34.78 10.83 58.86
CA ILE A 66 35.78 10.45 57.84
C ILE A 66 36.38 11.71 57.21
N PRO A 67 37.71 11.78 57.02
CA PRO A 67 38.31 12.87 56.25
C PRO A 67 37.99 12.75 54.76
N PHE A 68 37.38 13.78 54.18
CA PHE A 68 37.11 13.89 52.74
C PHE A 68 38.33 14.47 52.05
N THR A 69 39.04 13.69 51.27
CA THR A 69 40.31 14.07 50.65
C THR A 69 40.19 14.35 49.15
N LYS A 70 39.13 13.90 48.49
CA LYS A 70 38.97 14.03 47.05
C LYS A 70 38.00 15.16 46.70
N THR A 71 38.39 15.99 45.72
CA THR A 71 37.50 16.98 45.13
C THR A 71 36.48 16.33 44.19
N LEU A 72 35.38 17.02 43.91
CA LEU A 72 34.35 16.53 43.01
C LEU A 72 34.89 16.21 41.61
N SER A 73 35.82 17.03 41.09
CA SER A 73 36.44 16.83 39.77
C SER A 73 37.36 15.60 39.70
N GLN A 74 37.95 15.19 40.82
CA GLN A 74 38.78 13.98 40.90
C GLN A 74 37.92 12.70 40.90
N VAL A 75 36.74 12.75 41.52
CA VAL A 75 35.79 11.61 41.54
C VAL A 75 34.97 11.55 40.24
N PHE A 76 34.58 12.70 39.69
CA PHE A 76 33.78 12.84 38.48
C PHE A 76 34.53 13.68 37.43
N PRO A 77 35.54 13.14 36.77
CA PRO A 77 36.28 13.86 35.72
C PRO A 77 35.38 14.19 34.53
N ASN A 78 34.37 13.36 34.29
CA ASN A 78 33.31 13.64 33.35
C ASN A 78 31.96 13.70 34.10
N TRP A 79 31.50 14.89 34.40
CA TRP A 79 30.24 15.13 35.13
C TRP A 79 28.96 14.66 34.41
N ARG A 80 29.06 14.28 33.13
CA ARG A 80 27.96 13.72 32.34
C ARG A 80 27.96 12.19 32.27
N ARG A 81 29.03 11.54 32.70
CA ARG A 81 29.13 10.07 32.70
C ARG A 81 29.70 9.58 34.01
N ILE A 82 28.89 8.96 34.79
CA ILE A 82 29.25 8.34 36.04
C ILE A 82 29.89 6.98 35.78
N GLN A 83 30.94 6.61 36.52
CA GLN A 83 31.52 5.28 36.44
C GLN A 83 30.51 4.23 36.93
N ASN A 84 30.43 3.06 36.28
CA ASN A 84 29.48 2.00 36.61
C ASN A 84 29.53 1.58 38.10
N ASN A 85 30.72 1.54 38.68
CA ASN A 85 30.94 1.18 40.07
C ASN A 85 30.47 2.23 41.08
N LEU A 86 30.18 3.44 40.64
CA LEU A 86 29.70 4.54 41.48
C LEU A 86 28.18 4.61 41.55
N VAL A 87 27.47 4.06 40.54
CA VAL A 87 25.99 4.06 40.52
C VAL A 87 25.39 3.26 41.67
N LEU A 88 26.05 2.22 42.12
CA LEU A 88 25.61 1.37 43.24
C LEU A 88 26.02 1.89 44.63
N LYS A 89 26.82 2.95 44.67
CA LYS A 89 27.37 3.45 45.91
C LYS A 89 26.66 4.70 46.40
N ASN A 90 26.57 4.82 47.73
CA ASN A 90 26.22 6.07 48.36
C ASN A 90 27.39 7.05 48.18
N ILE A 91 27.11 8.19 47.64
CA ILE A 91 28.06 9.26 47.40
C ILE A 91 27.75 10.38 48.37
N TYR A 92 28.78 10.88 49.02
CA TYR A 92 28.66 11.94 50.00
C TYR A 92 29.43 13.18 49.53
N TYR A 93 28.75 14.35 49.55
CA TYR A 93 29.35 15.66 49.33
C TYR A 93 29.49 16.36 50.66
N LYS A 94 30.62 17.02 50.89
CA LYS A 94 30.88 17.83 52.06
C LYS A 94 31.35 19.21 51.61
N PHE A 95 30.66 20.25 52.05
CA PHE A 95 31.03 21.64 51.77
C PHE A 95 30.64 22.53 52.94
N THR A 96 31.36 23.66 53.09
CA THR A 96 31.11 24.61 54.17
C THR A 96 30.67 25.93 53.58
N LEU A 97 29.54 26.44 54.06
CA LEU A 97 29.00 27.76 53.72
C LEU A 97 29.12 28.68 54.93
N LYS A 98 29.58 29.90 54.69
CA LYS A 98 29.66 30.98 55.67
C LYS A 98 28.77 32.13 55.25
N ASN A 99 28.01 32.73 56.18
CA ASN A 99 27.28 33.96 55.95
C ASN A 99 27.99 35.10 56.70
N SER A 100 28.80 35.90 56.02
CA SER A 100 29.47 37.07 56.60
C SER A 100 28.56 38.31 56.63
N GLY A 101 27.31 38.24 56.18
CA GLY A 101 26.34 39.32 56.19
C GLY A 101 25.63 39.45 57.52
N ASP A 102 24.90 40.56 57.68
CA ASP A 102 24.23 40.95 58.92
C ASP A 102 22.77 40.42 59.01
N SER A 103 22.31 39.68 58.03
CA SER A 103 20.92 39.16 57.94
C SER A 103 20.87 37.64 57.66
N LEU A 104 19.73 37.03 57.91
CA LEU A 104 19.43 35.66 57.55
C LEU A 104 19.56 35.47 56.03
N ALA A 105 20.44 34.59 55.61
CA ALA A 105 20.58 34.22 54.19
C ALA A 105 19.85 32.92 53.87
N THR A 106 18.93 32.97 52.87
CA THR A 106 18.16 31.80 52.39
C THR A 106 18.53 31.51 50.95
N PHE A 107 18.88 30.26 50.67
CA PHE A 107 19.28 29.78 49.37
C PHE A 107 18.62 28.45 49.02
N TYR A 108 18.43 28.20 47.72
CA TYR A 108 18.14 26.88 47.22
C TYR A 108 19.41 26.15 46.83
N PHE A 109 19.63 24.96 47.37
CA PHE A 109 20.72 24.07 46.99
C PHE A 109 20.21 23.00 46.01
N SER A 110 20.94 22.75 44.94
CA SER A 110 20.75 21.64 44.03
C SER A 110 22.05 20.87 43.85
N PRO A 111 22.09 19.55 44.01
CA PRO A 111 23.28 18.73 43.73
C PRO A 111 23.51 18.48 42.24
N GLY A 112 22.53 18.77 41.42
CA GLY A 112 22.37 18.42 40.00
C GLY A 112 21.02 17.81 39.72
N TRP A 113 20.90 16.89 38.75
CA TRP A 113 19.63 16.30 38.35
C TRP A 113 19.65 14.77 38.38
N ILE A 114 18.46 14.19 38.60
CA ILE A 114 18.14 12.76 38.49
C ILE A 114 18.99 11.90 39.44
N PHE A 115 18.68 11.97 40.71
CA PHE A 115 19.21 11.10 41.75
C PHE A 115 18.11 10.14 42.23
N GLU A 116 18.50 8.92 42.61
CA GLU A 116 17.58 7.94 43.22
C GLU A 116 17.22 8.39 44.65
N THR A 117 18.26 8.83 45.41
CA THR A 117 18.07 9.40 46.75
C THR A 117 18.89 10.67 46.87
N PHE A 118 18.34 11.65 47.58
CA PHE A 118 18.97 12.93 47.87
C PHE A 118 18.59 13.40 49.27
N GLU A 119 19.55 13.43 50.17
CA GLU A 119 19.38 13.82 51.57
C GLU A 119 20.46 14.82 51.98
N ILE A 120 20.11 15.91 52.68
CA ILE A 120 21.03 16.91 53.21
C ILE A 120 21.01 16.87 54.71
N TYR A 121 22.20 16.87 55.29
CA TYR A 121 22.43 16.95 56.72
C TYR A 121 23.29 18.17 57.04
N ARG A 122 22.96 18.85 58.16
CA ARG A 122 23.79 19.89 58.77
C ARG A 122 24.68 19.24 59.80
N LEU A 123 26.00 19.47 59.75
CA LEU A 123 26.92 18.98 60.73
C LEU A 123 26.94 19.94 61.92
N THR A 124 26.53 19.43 63.10
CA THR A 124 26.57 20.15 64.38
C THR A 124 27.61 19.54 65.30
N SER A 125 27.93 20.17 66.44
CA SER A 125 28.79 19.61 67.48
C SER A 125 28.30 18.29 68.05
N SER A 126 26.96 18.05 67.97
CA SER A 126 26.31 16.80 68.40
C SER A 126 26.19 15.73 67.29
N GLY A 127 26.65 16.03 66.08
CA GLY A 127 26.60 15.13 64.92
C GLY A 127 25.78 15.65 63.76
N PRO A 128 25.56 14.81 62.73
CA PRO A 128 24.76 15.16 61.55
C PRO A 128 23.25 15.21 61.91
N VAL A 129 22.63 16.34 61.66
CA VAL A 129 21.19 16.55 61.86
C VAL A 129 20.54 16.77 60.48
N PRO A 130 19.44 16.09 60.15
CA PRO A 130 18.72 16.33 58.88
C PRO A 130 18.41 17.81 58.72
N ASN A 131 18.67 18.36 57.55
CA ASN A 131 18.34 19.76 57.27
C ASN A 131 16.82 19.92 57.32
N GLN A 132 16.32 20.81 58.21
CA GLN A 132 14.89 21.03 58.31
C GLN A 132 14.35 21.61 57.00
N LEU A 133 13.27 21.02 56.48
CA LEU A 133 12.57 21.54 55.32
C LEU A 133 11.82 22.81 55.74
N TYR A 134 12.37 23.94 55.39
CA TYR A 134 11.68 25.22 55.49
C TYR A 134 10.65 25.30 54.36
N LYS A 135 9.45 25.84 54.58
CA LYS A 135 8.47 26.06 53.54
C LYS A 135 9.06 26.99 52.47
N PRO A 136 9.22 26.52 51.23
CA PRO A 136 9.81 27.36 50.19
C PRO A 136 8.85 28.46 49.76
N VAL A 137 9.42 29.54 49.24
CA VAL A 137 8.64 30.66 48.61
C VAL A 137 7.99 30.17 47.28
N MET A 138 8.55 29.12 46.64
CA MET A 138 7.93 28.39 45.54
C MET A 138 7.00 27.33 46.10
N THR A 139 5.98 26.91 45.29
CA THR A 139 5.15 25.79 45.66
C THR A 139 6.02 24.54 45.87
N GLU A 140 5.70 23.74 46.89
CA GLU A 140 6.45 22.54 47.25
C GLU A 140 6.68 21.63 46.03
N GLU A 141 5.66 21.52 45.18
CA GLU A 141 5.70 20.72 43.97
C GLU A 141 6.77 21.20 42.96
N GLN A 142 6.94 22.52 42.78
CA GLN A 142 7.97 23.07 41.88
C GLN A 142 9.40 22.87 42.40
N VAL A 143 9.60 22.93 43.69
CA VAL A 143 10.93 22.74 44.31
C VAL A 143 11.33 21.27 44.32
N ILE A 144 10.41 20.38 44.68
CA ILE A 144 10.63 18.93 44.72
C ILE A 144 10.92 18.40 43.31
N ASN A 145 10.13 18.82 42.32
CA ASN A 145 10.32 18.35 40.93
C ASN A 145 11.65 18.75 40.31
N HIS A 146 12.29 19.82 40.79
CA HIS A 146 13.60 20.27 40.31
C HIS A 146 14.76 19.85 41.20
N GLY A 147 14.51 19.09 42.28
CA GLY A 147 15.57 18.59 43.19
C GLY A 147 16.27 19.67 43.98
N TYR A 148 15.60 20.81 44.27
CA TYR A 148 16.14 21.84 45.16
C TYR A 148 15.75 21.59 46.61
N GLN A 149 16.68 21.89 47.51
CA GLN A 149 16.40 21.97 48.95
C GLN A 149 16.80 23.32 49.52
N VAL A 150 16.05 23.82 50.47
CA VAL A 150 16.28 25.11 51.09
C VAL A 150 17.40 25.00 52.17
N ILE A 151 18.36 25.90 52.09
CA ILE A 151 19.39 26.11 53.12
C ILE A 151 19.24 27.51 53.69
N GLN A 152 19.25 27.61 55.03
CA GLN A 152 19.26 28.90 55.75
C GLN A 152 20.47 29.02 56.65
N LEU A 153 21.11 30.18 56.62
CA LEU A 153 22.27 30.54 57.46
C LEU A 153 21.99 31.85 58.18
N LYS A 154 22.13 31.84 59.49
CA LYS A 154 22.02 33.08 60.29
C LYS A 154 23.20 34.01 59.99
N ALA A 155 23.04 35.30 60.33
CA ALA A 155 24.09 36.30 60.26
C ALA A 155 25.35 35.83 61.04
N GLY A 156 26.52 35.94 60.42
CA GLY A 156 27.81 35.51 61.00
C GLY A 156 28.02 33.99 61.15
N ASP A 157 27.04 33.16 60.76
CA ASP A 157 27.10 31.69 60.95
C ASP A 157 27.98 31.00 59.87
N SER A 158 28.64 29.92 60.27
CA SER A 158 29.38 29.03 59.36
C SER A 158 28.94 27.61 59.60
N CYS A 159 28.44 26.96 58.56
CA CYS A 159 27.87 25.63 58.67
C CYS A 159 28.41 24.69 57.61
N THR A 160 28.77 23.47 58.00
CA THR A 160 29.17 22.41 57.09
C THR A 160 27.98 21.50 56.81
N PHE A 161 27.77 21.26 55.54
CA PHE A 161 26.72 20.39 55.04
C PHE A 161 27.30 19.07 54.52
N LEU A 162 26.59 18.00 54.81
CA LEU A 162 26.83 16.67 54.30
C LEU A 162 25.62 16.26 53.46
N VAL A 163 25.84 15.94 52.20
CA VAL A 163 24.79 15.54 51.27
C VAL A 163 25.01 14.11 50.85
N LYS A 164 23.99 13.25 51.04
CA LYS A 164 23.99 11.84 50.60
C LYS A 164 23.24 11.74 49.28
N LEU A 165 23.84 11.10 48.31
CA LEU A 165 23.31 10.93 46.96
C LEU A 165 23.47 9.48 46.53
N LYS A 166 22.49 8.99 45.75
CA LYS A 166 22.61 7.76 45.00
C LYS A 166 22.17 8.00 43.55
N PHE A 167 22.92 7.46 42.60
CA PHE A 167 22.69 7.69 41.18
C PHE A 167 21.71 6.65 40.62
N VAL A 168 20.95 7.05 39.59
CA VAL A 168 20.00 6.17 38.87
C VAL A 168 20.73 5.37 37.78
N LYS A 169 21.58 6.04 36.98
CA LYS A 169 22.23 5.45 35.80
C LYS A 169 23.56 6.14 35.50
N THR A 170 24.34 5.60 34.57
CA THR A 170 25.68 6.15 34.25
C THR A 170 25.66 7.43 33.42
N THR A 171 24.64 7.64 32.58
CA THR A 171 24.62 8.70 31.56
C THR A 171 23.54 9.75 31.74
N VAL A 172 22.62 9.54 32.65
CA VAL A 172 21.46 10.41 32.87
C VAL A 172 21.67 11.44 33.95
N ASN A 173 22.47 11.09 34.96
CA ASN A 173 22.72 11.96 36.11
C ASN A 173 23.62 13.13 35.74
N TYR A 174 23.35 14.29 36.37
CA TYR A 174 24.09 15.50 36.15
C TYR A 174 24.62 16.00 37.50
N VAL A 175 25.92 15.95 37.67
CA VAL A 175 26.62 16.32 38.91
C VAL A 175 27.11 17.78 38.83
N LYS A 176 26.37 18.71 39.43
CA LYS A 176 26.71 20.12 39.47
C LYS A 176 26.11 20.78 40.72
N PRO A 177 26.76 20.60 41.89
CA PRO A 177 26.26 21.24 43.10
C PRO A 177 26.29 22.75 42.94
N LYS A 178 25.17 23.40 43.19
CA LYS A 178 25.00 24.86 43.11
C LYS A 178 24.08 25.37 44.21
N ILE A 179 24.28 26.62 44.58
CA ILE A 179 23.34 27.42 45.37
C ILE A 179 22.76 28.52 44.50
N VAL A 180 21.50 28.80 44.72
CA VAL A 180 20.73 29.82 44.00
C VAL A 180 20.00 30.69 45.02
N ARG A 181 20.09 32.00 44.90
CA ARG A 181 19.28 32.90 45.73
C ARG A 181 17.80 32.69 45.44
N THR A 182 16.99 32.78 46.48
CA THR A 182 15.52 32.59 46.38
C THR A 182 14.87 33.45 45.32
N GLU A 183 15.33 34.69 45.18
CA GLU A 183 14.84 35.68 44.21
C GLU A 183 15.05 35.26 42.75
N PHE A 184 16.14 34.54 42.49
CA PHE A 184 16.56 34.09 41.15
C PHE A 184 16.24 32.61 40.86
N ALA A 185 15.61 31.91 41.80
CA ALA A 185 15.34 30.47 41.65
C ALA A 185 14.50 30.15 40.43
N VAL A 186 13.40 30.91 40.20
CA VAL A 186 12.53 30.73 39.03
C VAL A 186 13.30 31.03 37.74
N GLN A 187 14.05 32.13 37.70
CA GLN A 187 14.79 32.54 36.52
C GLN A 187 15.91 31.55 36.19
N ASN A 188 16.62 31.04 37.22
CA ASN A 188 17.65 30.01 37.02
C ASN A 188 17.05 28.69 36.52
N THR A 189 15.90 28.28 37.04
CA THR A 189 15.17 27.10 36.57
C THR A 189 14.74 27.28 35.11
N LEU A 190 14.18 28.44 34.78
CA LEU A 190 13.78 28.75 33.39
C LEU A 190 15.00 28.80 32.45
N SER A 191 16.16 29.33 32.92
CA SER A 191 17.38 29.35 32.10
C SER A 191 17.96 27.95 31.88
N ASP A 192 17.93 27.10 32.89
CA ASP A 192 18.32 25.70 32.78
C ASP A 192 17.36 24.94 31.79
N ILE A 193 16.07 25.21 31.85
CA ILE A 193 15.05 24.67 30.93
C ILE A 193 15.22 25.24 29.52
N SER A 194 15.53 26.53 29.36
CA SER A 194 15.62 27.18 28.04
C SER A 194 16.75 26.60 27.18
N GLY A 195 17.85 26.16 27.78
CA GLY A 195 18.93 25.47 27.09
C GLY A 195 18.50 24.14 26.44
N PHE A 196 17.39 23.54 26.91
CA PHE A 196 16.82 22.30 26.38
C PHE A 196 15.59 22.55 25.50
N ASN A 197 15.00 23.75 25.53
CA ASN A 197 13.77 24.05 24.78
C ASN A 197 13.90 23.81 23.28
N ALA A 198 15.04 24.15 22.67
CA ALA A 198 15.24 23.94 21.23
C ALA A 198 15.16 22.44 20.83
N ILE A 199 15.66 21.55 21.70
CA ILE A 199 15.58 20.09 21.47
C ILE A 199 14.19 19.59 21.75
N GLY A 200 13.57 20.03 22.83
CA GLY A 200 12.18 19.71 23.14
C GLY A 200 11.23 20.09 21.99
N ILE A 201 11.39 21.30 21.44
CA ILE A 201 10.62 21.76 20.29
C ILE A 201 10.84 20.83 19.08
N LEU A 202 12.09 20.49 18.76
CA LEU A 202 12.39 19.55 17.68
C LEU A 202 11.71 18.19 17.90
N THR A 203 11.84 17.62 19.10
CA THR A 203 11.23 16.32 19.45
C THR A 203 9.71 16.38 19.40
N PHE A 204 9.06 17.49 19.79
CA PHE A 204 7.62 17.66 19.64
C PHE A 204 7.19 17.72 18.19
N ILE A 205 7.94 18.43 17.32
CA ILE A 205 7.68 18.44 15.87
C ILE A 205 7.83 17.03 15.30
N VAL A 206 8.89 16.33 15.62
CA VAL A 206 9.14 14.94 15.18
C VAL A 206 8.03 14.01 15.68
N SER A 207 7.59 14.17 16.93
CA SER A 207 6.47 13.39 17.48
C SER A 207 5.16 13.66 16.75
N GLY A 208 4.91 14.90 16.32
CA GLY A 208 3.77 15.24 15.46
C GLY A 208 3.82 14.55 14.10
N LEU A 209 5.00 14.47 13.48
CA LEU A 209 5.20 13.72 12.23
C LEU A 209 4.96 12.22 12.44
N PHE A 210 5.45 11.65 13.54
CA PHE A 210 5.16 10.24 13.87
C PHE A 210 3.65 9.99 14.06
N LEU A 211 2.94 10.90 14.71
CA LEU A 211 1.49 10.78 14.85
C LEU A 211 0.79 10.73 13.47
N MET A 212 1.20 11.58 12.54
CA MET A 212 0.69 11.54 11.16
C MET A 212 0.99 10.19 10.48
N MET A 213 2.20 9.65 10.66
CA MET A 213 2.58 8.34 10.10
C MET A 213 1.76 7.20 10.69
N ILE A 214 1.48 7.25 12.00
CA ILE A 214 0.62 6.28 12.70
C ILE A 214 -0.81 6.34 12.13
N MET A 215 -1.39 7.55 12.01
CA MET A 215 -2.74 7.74 11.46
C MET A 215 -2.83 7.22 10.01
N TYR A 216 -1.84 7.55 9.18
CA TYR A 216 -1.76 7.02 7.81
C TYR A 216 -1.70 5.49 7.81
N SER A 217 -0.88 4.91 8.69
CA SER A 217 -0.73 3.45 8.79
C SER A 217 -2.04 2.77 9.20
N LEU A 218 -2.73 3.30 10.21
CA LEU A 218 -4.02 2.78 10.66
C LEU A 218 -5.11 2.89 9.57
N ALA A 219 -5.14 4.01 8.84
CA ALA A 219 -6.06 4.19 7.71
C ALA A 219 -5.83 3.13 6.62
N ASN A 220 -4.58 2.91 6.22
CA ASN A 220 -4.23 1.87 5.24
C ASN A 220 -4.50 0.46 5.77
N PHE A 221 -4.28 0.20 7.07
CA PHE A 221 -4.64 -1.09 7.68
C PHE A 221 -6.13 -1.36 7.55
N ARG A 222 -7.00 -0.39 7.87
CA ARG A 222 -8.46 -0.54 7.71
C ARG A 222 -8.88 -0.76 6.26
N GLN A 223 -8.21 -0.15 5.30
CA GLN A 223 -8.54 -0.27 3.88
C GLN A 223 -8.04 -1.58 3.26
N ALA A 224 -6.83 -2.02 3.61
CA ALA A 224 -6.16 -3.15 2.96
C ALA A 224 -6.13 -4.42 3.82
N TYR A 225 -6.45 -4.34 5.11
CA TYR A 225 -6.35 -5.44 6.11
C TYR A 225 -4.98 -6.12 6.15
N ARG A 226 -3.91 -5.35 5.91
CA ARG A 226 -2.55 -5.88 5.90
C ARG A 226 -1.83 -5.60 7.21
N ILE A 227 -1.35 -6.67 7.84
CA ILE A 227 -0.75 -6.64 9.18
C ILE A 227 0.55 -5.82 9.27
N GLU A 228 1.28 -5.67 8.14
CA GLU A 228 2.50 -4.85 8.10
C GLU A 228 2.27 -3.38 8.47
N TYR A 229 1.09 -2.83 8.14
CA TYR A 229 0.72 -1.48 8.55
C TYR A 229 0.52 -1.38 10.06
N LEU A 230 -0.04 -2.41 10.69
CA LEU A 230 -0.22 -2.46 12.13
C LEU A 230 1.14 -2.53 12.84
N TYR A 231 2.05 -3.40 12.37
CA TYR A 231 3.40 -3.50 12.94
C TYR A 231 4.18 -2.21 12.79
N TYR A 232 4.14 -1.56 11.60
CA TYR A 232 4.78 -0.27 11.39
C TYR A 232 4.20 0.82 12.30
N GLY A 233 2.89 0.94 12.38
CA GLY A 233 2.22 1.92 13.24
C GLY A 233 2.54 1.72 14.72
N SER A 234 2.56 0.47 15.19
CA SER A 234 2.91 0.13 16.58
C SER A 234 4.39 0.39 16.88
N TYR A 235 5.30 0.08 15.95
CA TYR A 235 6.71 0.44 16.06
C TYR A 235 6.90 1.96 16.19
N THR A 236 6.32 2.72 15.26
CA THR A 236 6.40 4.20 15.26
C THR A 236 5.79 4.79 16.53
N PHE A 237 4.71 4.20 17.06
CA PHE A 237 4.09 4.61 18.32
C PHE A 237 5.01 4.40 19.52
N CYS A 238 5.67 3.25 19.63
CA CYS A 238 6.65 2.99 20.69
C CYS A 238 7.81 4.00 20.65
N VAL A 239 8.33 4.29 19.45
CA VAL A 239 9.40 5.27 19.27
C VAL A 239 8.93 6.68 19.63
N MET A 240 7.73 7.08 19.17
CA MET A 240 7.13 8.38 19.49
C MET A 240 7.01 8.56 21.02
N ILE A 241 6.46 7.57 21.71
CA ILE A 241 6.32 7.63 23.18
C ILE A 241 7.68 7.72 23.86
N LEU A 242 8.67 6.93 23.43
CA LEU A 242 10.01 6.97 23.98
C LEU A 242 10.62 8.37 23.88
N LEU A 243 10.59 8.99 22.71
CA LEU A 243 11.13 10.32 22.47
C LEU A 243 10.34 11.40 23.22
N LEU A 244 9.02 11.32 23.20
CA LEU A 244 8.15 12.26 23.91
C LEU A 244 8.41 12.24 25.42
N LEU A 245 8.49 11.05 26.02
CA LEU A 245 8.78 10.90 27.45
C LEU A 245 10.21 11.41 27.77
N LYS A 246 11.20 11.14 26.92
CA LYS A 246 12.54 11.70 27.10
C LYS A 246 12.55 13.23 27.07
N ALA A 247 11.78 13.84 26.18
CA ALA A 247 11.68 15.30 26.10
C ALA A 247 10.92 15.91 27.28
N LEU A 248 9.84 15.27 27.76
CA LEU A 248 9.01 15.76 28.85
C LEU A 248 9.66 15.58 30.24
N LEU A 249 10.38 14.46 30.42
CA LEU A 249 10.95 14.08 31.73
C LEU A 249 12.37 14.60 31.93
N ILE A 250 12.97 15.21 30.94
CA ILE A 250 14.30 15.81 31.06
C ILE A 250 14.29 16.81 32.23
N GLN A 251 15.16 16.64 33.21
CA GLN A 251 15.31 17.49 34.41
C GLN A 251 14.30 17.24 35.57
N ASN A 252 13.34 16.31 35.45
CA ASN A 252 12.47 15.99 36.57
C ASN A 252 13.03 14.86 37.42
N SER A 253 13.17 15.05 38.73
CA SER A 253 13.64 14.04 39.69
C SER A 253 12.49 13.30 40.37
N THR A 254 11.40 13.05 39.62
CA THR A 254 10.25 12.31 40.13
C THR A 254 10.51 10.81 40.17
N PRO A 255 9.85 10.04 41.05
CA PRO A 255 9.95 8.59 41.08
C PRO A 255 9.60 7.93 39.73
N PHE A 256 8.64 8.52 38.98
CA PHE A 256 8.31 8.05 37.63
C PHE A 256 9.48 8.23 36.65
N ASN A 257 10.20 9.35 36.70
CA ASN A 257 11.36 9.56 35.84
C ASN A 257 12.51 8.62 36.20
N GLN A 258 12.70 8.31 37.46
CA GLN A 258 13.68 7.32 37.91
C GLN A 258 13.34 5.92 37.36
N LEU A 259 12.07 5.50 37.43
CA LEU A 259 11.59 4.26 36.83
C LEU A 259 11.73 4.28 35.29
N PHE A 260 11.40 5.39 34.68
CA PHE A 260 11.52 5.55 33.23
C PHE A 260 12.97 5.39 32.77
N GLU A 261 13.87 6.17 33.30
CA GLU A 261 15.30 6.15 32.93
C GLU A 261 16.00 4.86 33.36
N GLY A 262 15.61 4.28 34.49
CA GLY A 262 16.22 3.05 35.01
C GLY A 262 15.74 1.77 34.32
N TYR A 263 14.50 1.77 33.82
CA TYR A 263 13.88 0.54 33.32
C TYR A 263 13.04 0.72 32.04
N LEU A 264 12.04 1.63 32.05
CA LEU A 264 11.03 1.72 30.96
C LEU A 264 11.62 2.16 29.63
N ASP A 265 12.61 3.05 29.64
CA ASP A 265 13.33 3.54 28.46
C ASP A 265 13.83 2.36 27.59
N PHE A 266 14.56 1.44 28.19
CA PHE A 266 15.13 0.30 27.48
C PHE A 266 14.06 -0.77 27.15
N LEU A 267 13.06 -0.94 28.00
CA LEU A 267 11.92 -1.84 27.74
C LEU A 267 11.13 -1.40 26.51
N ILE A 268 10.81 -0.11 26.40
CA ILE A 268 10.09 0.45 25.23
C ILE A 268 10.97 0.31 23.97
N GLN A 269 12.28 0.54 24.11
CA GLN A 269 13.22 0.35 23.00
C GLN A 269 13.24 -1.11 22.51
N LEU A 270 13.34 -2.10 23.41
CA LEU A 270 13.30 -3.53 23.03
C LEU A 270 11.95 -3.93 22.40
N SER A 271 10.85 -3.42 22.96
CA SER A 271 9.50 -3.64 22.40
C SER A 271 9.38 -3.08 20.99
N SER A 272 9.93 -1.87 20.76
CA SER A 272 9.93 -1.29 19.40
C SER A 272 10.73 -2.14 18.40
N ILE A 273 11.84 -2.73 18.84
CA ILE A 273 12.66 -3.62 18.00
C ILE A 273 11.94 -4.91 17.65
N ILE A 274 11.21 -5.51 18.59
CA ILE A 274 10.39 -6.70 18.31
C ILE A 274 9.36 -6.38 17.22
N LEU A 275 8.65 -5.24 17.34
CA LEU A 275 7.68 -4.78 16.35
C LEU A 275 8.34 -4.48 15.01
N TYR A 276 9.53 -3.91 15.03
CA TYR A 276 10.34 -3.65 13.84
C TYR A 276 10.72 -4.94 13.10
N LEU A 277 11.19 -5.97 13.82
CA LEU A 277 11.51 -7.27 13.23
C LEU A 277 10.27 -7.95 12.63
N LEU A 278 9.12 -7.88 13.31
CA LEU A 278 7.83 -8.35 12.79
C LEU A 278 7.43 -7.59 11.53
N PHE A 279 7.62 -6.27 11.52
CA PHE A 279 7.36 -5.42 10.35
C PHE A 279 8.19 -5.85 9.15
N ILE A 280 9.53 -5.96 9.29
CA ILE A 280 10.41 -6.36 8.18
C ILE A 280 9.99 -7.72 7.62
N ARG A 281 9.74 -8.71 8.48
CA ARG A 281 9.38 -10.06 8.07
C ARG A 281 8.06 -10.08 7.30
N SER A 282 7.05 -9.34 7.75
CA SER A 282 5.76 -9.22 7.08
C SER A 282 5.85 -8.40 5.79
N TYR A 283 6.54 -7.26 5.84
CA TYR A 283 6.68 -6.35 4.70
C TYR A 283 7.37 -7.00 3.50
N LEU A 284 8.48 -7.71 3.72
CA LEU A 284 9.24 -8.40 2.65
C LEU A 284 8.69 -9.79 2.34
N ASN A 285 7.78 -10.31 3.15
CA ASN A 285 7.39 -11.73 3.10
C ASN A 285 8.62 -12.65 3.09
N THR A 286 9.49 -12.45 4.10
CA THR A 286 10.84 -13.04 4.15
C THR A 286 10.82 -14.55 4.12
N LYS A 287 9.77 -15.18 4.64
CA LYS A 287 9.60 -16.64 4.62
C LYS A 287 9.64 -17.22 3.20
N ILE A 288 9.11 -16.50 2.21
CA ILE A 288 9.05 -16.93 0.81
C ILE A 288 10.23 -16.35 0.02
N ASN A 289 10.45 -15.03 0.14
CA ASN A 289 11.37 -14.32 -0.76
C ASN A 289 12.83 -14.37 -0.30
N TYR A 290 13.09 -14.48 1.03
CA TYR A 290 14.43 -14.36 1.62
C TYR A 290 14.65 -15.35 2.76
N PRO A 291 14.71 -16.68 2.52
CA PRO A 291 14.75 -17.69 3.58
C PRO A 291 15.94 -17.59 4.53
N PHE A 292 17.11 -17.14 4.03
CA PHE A 292 18.29 -16.89 4.86
C PHE A 292 18.07 -15.74 5.82
N LEU A 293 17.51 -14.64 5.32
CA LEU A 293 17.22 -13.46 6.14
C LEU A 293 16.11 -13.76 7.18
N GLU A 294 15.11 -14.56 6.79
CA GLU A 294 14.05 -15.02 7.71
C GLU A 294 14.62 -15.74 8.93
N LYS A 295 15.56 -16.69 8.73
CA LYS A 295 16.18 -17.42 9.85
C LYS A 295 16.88 -16.47 10.82
N ILE A 296 17.61 -15.49 10.31
CA ILE A 296 18.33 -14.51 11.13
C ILE A 296 17.34 -13.62 11.89
N LEU A 297 16.35 -13.05 11.21
CA LEU A 297 15.36 -12.15 11.82
C LEU A 297 14.48 -12.88 12.85
N TYR A 298 14.05 -14.10 12.55
CA TYR A 298 13.26 -14.94 13.45
C TYR A 298 14.04 -15.28 14.72
N PHE A 299 15.30 -15.74 14.57
CA PHE A 299 16.18 -16.01 15.72
C PHE A 299 16.42 -14.75 16.54
N SER A 300 16.72 -13.61 15.89
CA SER A 300 16.95 -12.33 16.56
C SER A 300 15.73 -11.84 17.33
N GLN A 301 14.52 -12.06 16.81
CA GLN A 301 13.28 -11.74 17.53
C GLN A 301 13.21 -12.45 18.87
N TRP A 302 13.51 -13.76 18.92
CA TRP A 302 13.48 -14.53 20.16
C TRP A 302 14.64 -14.16 21.10
N VAL A 303 15.81 -13.80 20.56
CA VAL A 303 16.91 -13.27 21.35
C VAL A 303 16.49 -11.97 22.04
N VAL A 304 15.84 -11.03 21.33
CA VAL A 304 15.37 -9.77 21.91
C VAL A 304 14.30 -10.01 22.97
N VAL A 305 13.36 -10.96 22.75
CA VAL A 305 12.39 -11.36 23.76
C VAL A 305 13.08 -11.92 25.01
N GLY A 306 14.07 -12.80 24.83
CA GLY A 306 14.85 -13.35 25.95
C GLY A 306 15.60 -12.28 26.72
N VAL A 307 16.22 -11.32 26.02
CA VAL A 307 16.88 -10.16 26.64
C VAL A 307 15.88 -9.31 27.43
N THR A 308 14.68 -9.09 26.90
CA THR A 308 13.62 -8.32 27.58
C THR A 308 13.23 -8.98 28.91
N LEU A 309 12.99 -10.29 28.89
CA LEU A 309 12.63 -11.05 30.11
C LEU A 309 13.79 -11.06 31.12
N LEU A 310 15.02 -11.28 30.65
CA LEU A 310 16.20 -11.28 31.51
C LEU A 310 16.46 -9.89 32.13
N TYR A 311 16.32 -8.81 31.34
CA TYR A 311 16.47 -7.44 31.81
C TYR A 311 15.45 -7.11 32.89
N THR A 312 14.19 -7.50 32.68
CA THR A 312 13.11 -7.33 33.66
C THR A 312 13.41 -8.09 34.96
N TYR A 313 13.87 -9.33 34.85
CA TYR A 313 14.24 -10.13 36.01
C TYR A 313 15.41 -9.51 36.78
N ILE A 314 16.46 -9.02 36.08
CA ILE A 314 17.60 -8.38 36.73
C ILE A 314 17.17 -7.10 37.46
N TYR A 315 16.32 -6.28 36.84
CA TYR A 315 15.86 -5.01 37.42
C TYR A 315 15.04 -5.20 38.70
N PHE A 316 14.06 -6.12 38.71
CA PHE A 316 13.17 -6.34 39.86
C PHE A 316 13.65 -7.42 40.82
N GLY A 317 14.45 -8.35 40.39
CA GLY A 317 14.89 -9.51 41.16
C GLY A 317 16.30 -9.40 41.75
N THR A 318 17.08 -8.41 41.30
CA THR A 318 18.45 -8.26 41.76
C THR A 318 18.84 -6.78 41.89
N ASP A 319 19.73 -6.46 42.86
CA ASP A 319 20.31 -5.11 42.97
C ASP A 319 21.58 -4.94 42.12
N ASN A 320 21.77 -5.74 41.10
CA ASN A 320 22.99 -5.78 40.30
C ASN A 320 22.94 -4.85 39.09
N PHE A 321 23.11 -3.55 39.32
CA PHE A 321 23.17 -2.54 38.26
C PHE A 321 24.24 -2.82 37.20
N ILE A 322 25.41 -3.36 37.60
CA ILE A 322 26.52 -3.63 36.65
C ILE A 322 26.08 -4.66 35.63
N LEU A 323 25.41 -5.73 36.07
CA LEU A 323 24.88 -6.76 35.18
C LEU A 323 23.79 -6.20 34.25
N GLN A 324 22.88 -5.37 34.78
CA GLN A 324 21.83 -4.68 34.01
C GLN A 324 22.44 -3.78 32.92
N ASN A 325 23.41 -2.93 33.28
CA ASN A 325 24.06 -2.01 32.34
C ASN A 325 24.87 -2.75 31.27
N ASN A 326 25.55 -3.84 31.63
CA ASN A 326 26.27 -4.67 30.67
C ASN A 326 25.33 -5.37 29.71
N LEU A 327 24.19 -5.89 30.18
CA LEU A 327 23.19 -6.51 29.33
C LEU A 327 22.63 -5.49 28.30
N GLU A 328 22.31 -4.27 28.75
CA GLU A 328 21.88 -3.17 27.88
C GLU A 328 22.94 -2.86 26.82
N LEU A 329 24.21 -2.78 27.22
CA LEU A 329 25.31 -2.50 26.30
C LEU A 329 25.51 -3.61 25.26
N TYR A 330 25.54 -4.87 25.69
CA TYR A 330 25.69 -6.02 24.77
C TYR A 330 24.49 -6.15 23.83
N ALA A 331 23.27 -5.89 24.31
CA ALA A 331 22.09 -5.86 23.45
C ALA A 331 22.21 -4.78 22.35
N LYS A 332 22.66 -3.58 22.69
CA LYS A 332 22.90 -2.50 21.71
C LYS A 332 23.95 -2.89 20.66
N PHE A 333 25.07 -3.50 21.06
CA PHE A 333 26.06 -4.02 20.11
C PHE A 333 25.50 -5.12 19.21
N TYR A 334 24.72 -6.04 19.77
CA TYR A 334 24.05 -7.08 18.99
C TYR A 334 23.13 -6.48 17.91
N LEU A 335 22.36 -5.45 18.24
CA LEU A 335 21.45 -4.78 17.30
C LEU A 335 22.20 -4.06 16.18
N VAL A 336 23.32 -3.40 16.49
CA VAL A 336 24.19 -2.79 15.46
C VAL A 336 24.73 -3.87 14.51
N LEU A 337 25.22 -5.00 15.05
CA LEU A 337 25.69 -6.12 14.25
C LEU A 337 24.59 -6.69 13.36
N LEU A 338 23.38 -6.86 13.91
CA LEU A 338 22.21 -7.31 13.16
C LEU A 338 21.89 -6.36 12.00
N GLY A 339 21.91 -5.05 12.24
CA GLY A 339 21.72 -4.03 11.21
C GLY A 339 22.77 -4.10 10.10
N ILE A 340 24.05 -4.31 10.45
CA ILE A 340 25.14 -4.48 9.47
C ILE A 340 24.92 -5.76 8.63
N ILE A 341 24.53 -6.87 9.25
CA ILE A 341 24.22 -8.12 8.55
C ILE A 341 23.02 -7.91 7.61
N PHE A 342 21.99 -7.19 8.06
CA PHE A 342 20.83 -6.87 7.23
C PHE A 342 21.21 -6.02 6.01
N ILE A 343 21.99 -4.96 6.19
CA ILE A 343 22.46 -4.08 5.12
C ILE A 343 23.32 -4.87 4.12
N THR A 344 24.33 -5.61 4.58
CA THR A 344 25.24 -6.36 3.72
C THR A 344 24.52 -7.47 2.94
N SER A 345 23.54 -8.11 3.57
CA SER A 345 22.67 -9.09 2.90
C SER A 345 21.75 -8.43 1.90
N GLY A 346 21.15 -7.29 2.27
CA GLY A 346 20.18 -6.59 1.45
C GLY A 346 20.78 -5.93 0.19
N LEU A 347 22.02 -5.43 0.28
CA LEU A 347 22.72 -4.84 -0.88
C LEU A 347 23.00 -5.83 -2.02
N ARG A 348 22.96 -7.15 -1.74
CA ARG A 348 23.12 -8.19 -2.76
C ARG A 348 21.89 -8.35 -3.66
N TYR A 349 20.72 -7.90 -3.20
CA TYR A 349 19.46 -8.06 -3.92
C TYR A 349 19.06 -6.74 -4.59
N LYS A 350 18.60 -6.82 -5.86
CA LYS A 350 18.12 -5.65 -6.63
C LYS A 350 16.64 -5.33 -6.39
N ASP A 351 16.02 -5.86 -5.34
CA ASP A 351 14.62 -5.61 -5.04
C ASP A 351 14.44 -4.22 -4.40
N LYS A 352 13.61 -3.39 -5.04
CA LYS A 352 13.30 -2.02 -4.57
C LYS A 352 12.67 -2.00 -3.17
N LEU A 353 11.84 -2.99 -2.83
CA LEU A 353 11.22 -3.07 -1.51
C LEU A 353 12.27 -3.23 -0.41
N LEU A 354 13.23 -4.13 -0.64
CA LEU A 354 14.33 -4.36 0.28
C LEU A 354 15.28 -3.14 0.36
N GLN A 355 15.50 -2.45 -0.77
CA GLN A 355 16.37 -1.27 -0.81
C GLN A 355 15.87 -0.14 0.10
N TYR A 356 14.55 0.13 0.17
CA TYR A 356 14.01 1.14 1.10
C TYR A 356 14.35 0.82 2.56
N LEU A 357 14.25 -0.44 2.97
CA LEU A 357 14.63 -0.87 4.32
C LEU A 357 16.14 -0.77 4.55
N VAL A 358 16.95 -1.13 3.56
CA VAL A 358 18.42 -1.01 3.63
C VAL A 358 18.84 0.45 3.82
N TYR A 359 18.27 1.37 3.04
CA TYR A 359 18.57 2.80 3.18
C TYR A 359 18.07 3.35 4.53
N GLY A 360 16.92 2.89 5.03
CA GLY A 360 16.45 3.22 6.37
C GLY A 360 17.43 2.79 7.45
N ASN A 361 17.93 1.56 7.39
CA ASN A 361 18.94 1.05 8.33
C ASN A 361 20.29 1.75 8.21
N ILE A 362 20.72 2.11 7.00
CA ILE A 362 21.94 2.90 6.81
C ILE A 362 21.80 4.27 7.50
N ASN A 363 20.67 4.95 7.30
CA ASN A 363 20.37 6.21 7.97
C ASN A 363 20.36 6.05 9.50
N LEU A 364 19.69 5.01 10.01
CA LEU A 364 19.61 4.71 11.45
C LEU A 364 21.01 4.51 12.05
N ILE A 365 21.85 3.70 11.42
CA ILE A 365 23.21 3.43 11.91
C ILE A 365 24.08 4.68 11.81
N PHE A 366 24.02 5.42 10.71
CA PHE A 366 24.83 6.62 10.50
C PHE A 366 24.58 7.68 11.58
N PHE A 367 23.34 8.12 11.73
CA PHE A 367 23.01 9.13 12.76
C PHE A 367 23.06 8.56 14.17
N GLY A 368 22.75 7.27 14.36
CA GLY A 368 22.89 6.58 15.64
C GLY A 368 24.35 6.55 16.13
N LEU A 369 25.32 6.32 15.25
CA LEU A 369 26.75 6.38 15.59
C LEU A 369 27.18 7.81 15.95
N ILE A 370 26.68 8.84 15.26
CA ILE A 370 26.94 10.24 15.63
C ILE A 370 26.37 10.53 17.02
N SER A 371 25.13 10.10 17.31
CA SER A 371 24.51 10.24 18.62
C SER A 371 25.37 9.56 19.70
N LEU A 372 25.83 8.33 19.47
CA LEU A 372 26.68 7.60 20.39
C LEU A 372 28.05 8.29 20.59
N PHE A 373 28.63 8.86 19.54
CA PHE A 373 29.86 9.64 19.63
C PHE A 373 29.73 10.81 20.62
N PHE A 374 28.63 11.59 20.55
CA PHE A 374 28.36 12.69 21.47
C PHE A 374 28.06 12.22 22.90
N ILE A 375 27.55 11.01 23.11
CA ILE A 375 27.37 10.42 24.43
C ILE A 375 28.74 9.97 25.00
N ALA A 376 29.57 9.34 24.16
CA ALA A 376 30.81 8.70 24.61
C ALA A 376 31.97 9.69 24.79
N THR A 377 31.95 10.84 24.09
CA THR A 377 33.08 11.80 24.09
C THR A 377 32.69 13.14 24.69
N PRO A 378 33.67 13.86 25.26
CA PRO A 378 33.45 15.24 25.70
C PRO A 378 33.49 16.27 24.56
N PHE A 379 33.69 15.81 23.31
CA PHE A 379 33.75 16.67 22.13
C PHE A 379 32.48 17.48 21.96
N ARG A 380 32.62 18.79 21.70
CA ARG A 380 31.52 19.71 21.40
C ARG A 380 31.96 20.73 20.35
N PHE A 381 31.08 21.03 19.41
CA PHE A 381 31.29 22.10 18.45
C PHE A 381 31.19 23.46 19.17
N LYS A 382 32.24 24.28 19.07
CA LYS A 382 32.27 25.61 19.67
C LYS A 382 31.52 26.66 18.84
N SER A 383 31.48 26.47 17.52
CA SER A 383 30.98 27.46 16.57
C SER A 383 29.53 27.20 16.14
N LEU A 384 28.94 26.06 16.48
CA LEU A 384 27.57 25.70 16.09
C LEU A 384 26.60 25.94 17.26
N PRO A 385 25.30 26.16 16.93
CA PRO A 385 24.24 26.23 17.94
C PRO A 385 24.27 25.03 18.89
N PRO A 386 23.89 25.19 20.17
CA PRO A 386 23.94 24.14 21.18
C PRO A 386 23.20 22.86 20.83
N ILE A 387 22.16 22.96 19.98
CA ILE A 387 21.36 21.82 19.53
C ILE A 387 22.21 20.76 18.81
N PHE A 388 23.20 21.18 18.02
CA PHE A 388 24.12 20.26 17.32
C PHE A 388 25.08 19.50 18.26
N ASN A 389 25.19 19.91 19.51
CA ASN A 389 25.96 19.22 20.52
C ASN A 389 25.15 18.20 21.32
N ASN A 390 23.86 18.05 21.02
CA ASN A 390 23.00 17.14 21.74
C ASN A 390 22.81 15.84 20.97
N SER A 391 23.06 14.72 21.65
CA SER A 391 22.91 13.37 21.09
C SER A 391 21.48 13.04 20.70
N LEU A 392 20.48 13.59 21.41
CA LEU A 392 19.06 13.34 21.16
C LEU A 392 18.64 13.84 19.77
N MET A 393 19.15 15.00 19.32
CA MET A 393 18.88 15.53 17.98
C MET A 393 19.24 14.51 16.87
N TYR A 394 20.43 13.90 16.99
CA TYR A 394 20.87 12.92 15.99
C TYR A 394 20.05 11.63 16.07
N TYR A 395 19.63 11.25 17.27
CA TYR A 395 18.74 10.11 17.46
C TYR A 395 17.35 10.37 16.85
N ASP A 396 16.77 11.55 17.07
CA ASP A 396 15.51 11.98 16.44
C ASP A 396 15.60 11.90 14.90
N LEU A 397 16.69 12.43 14.32
CA LEU A 397 16.91 12.39 12.87
C LEU A 397 17.10 10.96 12.35
N SER A 398 17.80 10.11 13.14
CA SER A 398 18.04 8.72 12.75
C SER A 398 16.73 7.94 12.60
N VAL A 399 15.85 8.03 13.57
CA VAL A 399 14.60 7.29 13.59
C VAL A 399 13.56 7.93 12.65
N LEU A 400 13.51 9.26 12.57
CA LEU A 400 12.62 9.95 11.63
C LEU A 400 12.96 9.57 10.19
N GLY A 401 14.22 9.62 9.80
CA GLY A 401 14.67 9.27 8.46
C GLY A 401 14.38 7.80 8.11
N GLU A 402 14.60 6.89 9.07
CA GLU A 402 14.24 5.48 8.92
C GLU A 402 12.73 5.30 8.71
N CYS A 403 11.89 5.90 9.57
CA CYS A 403 10.44 5.81 9.47
C CYS A 403 9.91 6.39 8.16
N ILE A 404 10.47 7.51 7.67
CA ILE A 404 10.09 8.10 6.37
C ILE A 404 10.40 7.12 5.23
N LEU A 405 11.60 6.54 5.20
CA LEU A 405 11.99 5.59 4.16
C LEU A 405 11.12 4.33 4.17
N PHE A 406 10.74 3.85 5.35
CA PHE A 406 9.82 2.73 5.48
C PHE A 406 8.41 3.07 5.02
N LEU A 407 7.93 4.29 5.32
CA LEU A 407 6.64 4.77 4.85
C LEU A 407 6.60 4.86 3.32
N ILE A 408 7.67 5.37 2.70
CA ILE A 408 7.81 5.39 1.24
C ILE A 408 7.80 3.96 0.69
N GLY A 409 8.53 3.04 1.32
CA GLY A 409 8.54 1.63 0.97
C GLY A 409 7.17 0.97 1.05
N LEU A 410 6.40 1.23 2.12
CA LEU A 410 5.02 0.76 2.28
C LEU A 410 4.10 1.32 1.20
N SER A 411 4.22 2.62 0.90
CA SER A 411 3.46 3.26 -0.17
C SER A 411 3.78 2.66 -1.55
N TYR A 412 5.07 2.41 -1.83
CA TYR A 412 5.50 1.73 -3.05
C TYR A 412 4.92 0.31 -3.15
N LYS A 413 4.96 -0.47 -2.06
CA LYS A 413 4.36 -1.81 -2.00
C LYS A 413 2.87 -1.77 -2.30
N ASN A 414 2.14 -0.86 -1.65
CA ASN A 414 0.70 -0.71 -1.85
C ASN A 414 0.35 -0.38 -3.30
N ARG A 415 1.11 0.53 -3.92
CA ARG A 415 0.94 0.89 -5.34
C ARG A 415 1.20 -0.30 -6.27
N LYS A 416 2.28 -1.06 -6.02
CA LYS A 416 2.60 -2.26 -6.79
C LYS A 416 1.46 -3.28 -6.73
N ASP A 417 0.99 -3.58 -5.53
CA ASP A 417 -0.08 -4.55 -5.31
C ASP A 417 -1.41 -4.10 -5.92
N LEU A 418 -1.70 -2.79 -5.91
CA LEU A 418 -2.88 -2.23 -6.58
C LEU A 418 -2.81 -2.44 -8.09
N ILE A 419 -1.65 -2.13 -8.69
CA ILE A 419 -1.43 -2.34 -10.13
C ILE A 419 -1.60 -3.82 -10.51
N GLU A 420 -1.05 -4.74 -9.72
CA GLU A 420 -1.19 -6.18 -9.95
C GLU A 420 -2.66 -6.64 -9.87
N ARG A 421 -3.43 -6.14 -8.89
CA ARG A 421 -4.87 -6.44 -8.76
C ARG A 421 -5.67 -5.92 -9.95
N VAL A 422 -5.40 -4.68 -10.39
CA VAL A 422 -6.08 -4.10 -11.55
C VAL A 422 -5.80 -4.93 -12.81
N LYS A 423 -4.53 -5.27 -13.07
CA LYS A 423 -4.15 -6.13 -14.20
C LYS A 423 -4.83 -7.51 -14.15
N MET A 424 -4.93 -8.11 -12.97
CA MET A 424 -5.63 -9.39 -12.81
C MET A 424 -7.12 -9.28 -13.08
N GLN A 425 -7.76 -8.19 -12.63
CA GLN A 425 -9.17 -7.92 -12.92
C GLN A 425 -9.44 -7.70 -14.41
N GLU A 426 -8.58 -6.94 -15.08
CA GLU A 426 -8.65 -6.74 -16.54
C GLU A 426 -8.48 -8.05 -17.30
N ALA A 427 -7.51 -8.90 -16.90
CA ALA A 427 -7.31 -10.21 -17.52
C ALA A 427 -8.55 -11.12 -17.36
N ILE A 428 -9.16 -11.16 -16.19
CA ILE A 428 -10.40 -11.92 -15.93
C ILE A 428 -11.55 -11.38 -16.78
N LYS A 429 -11.67 -10.05 -16.92
CA LYS A 429 -12.70 -9.42 -17.73
C LYS A 429 -12.54 -9.78 -19.22
N MET A 430 -11.34 -9.65 -19.76
CA MET A 430 -11.01 -10.01 -21.14
C MET A 430 -11.30 -11.49 -21.44
N GLU A 431 -10.97 -12.37 -20.50
CA GLU A 431 -11.25 -13.80 -20.65
C GLU A 431 -12.75 -14.11 -20.69
N LYS A 432 -13.56 -13.44 -19.85
CA LYS A 432 -15.02 -13.56 -19.91
C LYS A 432 -15.61 -13.05 -21.22
N GLU A 433 -15.14 -11.91 -21.71
CA GLU A 433 -15.58 -11.36 -23.00
C GLU A 433 -15.21 -12.30 -24.15
N ARG A 434 -14.03 -12.93 -24.13
CA ARG A 434 -13.62 -13.93 -25.11
C ARG A 434 -14.54 -15.16 -25.09
N GLN A 435 -14.83 -15.69 -23.91
CA GLN A 435 -15.74 -16.85 -23.75
C GLN A 435 -17.14 -16.54 -24.24
N GLU A 436 -17.66 -15.35 -23.97
CA GLU A 436 -19.00 -14.97 -24.47
C GLU A 436 -19.02 -14.83 -26.00
N MET A 437 -17.97 -14.26 -26.60
CA MET A 437 -17.81 -14.19 -28.04
C MET A 437 -17.76 -15.59 -28.68
N GLU A 438 -16.97 -16.51 -28.13
CA GLU A 438 -16.89 -17.91 -28.59
C GLU A 438 -18.24 -18.61 -28.48
N ARG A 439 -18.97 -18.37 -27.40
CA ARG A 439 -20.33 -18.89 -27.22
C ARG A 439 -21.30 -18.40 -28.31
N GLN A 440 -21.27 -17.08 -28.59
CA GLN A 440 -22.13 -16.50 -29.64
C GLN A 440 -21.81 -17.08 -31.02
N LEU A 441 -20.52 -17.21 -31.36
CA LEU A 441 -20.08 -17.85 -32.60
C LEU A 441 -20.57 -19.31 -32.70
N THR A 442 -20.49 -20.05 -31.60
CA THR A 442 -20.97 -21.44 -31.55
C THR A 442 -22.46 -21.52 -31.81
N ILE A 443 -23.27 -20.62 -31.22
CA ILE A 443 -24.71 -20.55 -31.44
C ILE A 443 -25.03 -20.26 -32.92
N ILE A 444 -24.34 -19.29 -33.53
CA ILE A 444 -24.52 -18.92 -34.93
C ILE A 444 -24.19 -20.11 -35.83
N ASN A 445 -23.04 -20.76 -35.61
CA ASN A 445 -22.63 -21.91 -36.41
C ASN A 445 -23.61 -23.08 -36.28
N THR A 446 -24.07 -23.38 -35.06
CA THR A 446 -25.06 -24.46 -34.83
C THR A 446 -26.39 -24.16 -35.52
N GLN A 447 -26.85 -22.91 -35.48
CA GLN A 447 -28.08 -22.50 -36.21
C GLN A 447 -27.89 -22.66 -37.72
N GLN A 448 -26.71 -22.34 -38.24
CA GLN A 448 -26.42 -22.49 -39.67
C GLN A 448 -26.35 -23.95 -40.09
N GLU A 449 -25.70 -24.79 -39.31
CA GLU A 449 -25.64 -26.25 -39.53
C GLU A 449 -27.05 -26.88 -39.52
N GLU A 450 -27.90 -26.50 -38.56
CA GLU A 450 -29.26 -26.99 -38.44
C GLU A 450 -30.12 -26.55 -39.64
N ARG A 451 -29.97 -25.31 -40.12
CA ARG A 451 -30.64 -24.85 -41.35
C ARG A 451 -30.25 -25.70 -42.56
N ASN A 452 -28.97 -26.00 -42.72
CA ASN A 452 -28.46 -26.81 -43.82
C ASN A 452 -28.97 -28.27 -43.71
N ARG A 453 -29.00 -28.84 -42.51
CA ARG A 453 -29.52 -30.18 -42.24
C ARG A 453 -31.02 -30.28 -42.60
N ILE A 454 -31.85 -29.33 -42.11
CA ILE A 454 -33.29 -29.29 -42.43
C ILE A 454 -33.51 -29.18 -43.95
N SER A 455 -32.68 -28.37 -44.64
CA SER A 455 -32.73 -28.22 -46.09
C SER A 455 -32.48 -29.55 -46.83
N ALA A 456 -31.47 -30.31 -46.38
CA ALA A 456 -31.12 -31.62 -46.93
C ALA A 456 -32.22 -32.67 -46.66
N ASP A 457 -32.68 -32.76 -45.39
CA ASP A 457 -33.75 -33.70 -45.00
C ASP A 457 -35.05 -33.44 -45.77
N MET A 458 -35.43 -32.17 -45.98
CA MET A 458 -36.59 -31.80 -46.79
C MET A 458 -36.45 -32.20 -48.25
N HIS A 459 -35.23 -32.05 -48.83
CA HIS A 459 -35.00 -32.45 -50.20
C HIS A 459 -35.12 -33.95 -50.37
N ASP A 460 -34.54 -34.75 -49.50
CA ASP A 460 -34.45 -36.19 -49.65
C ASP A 460 -35.76 -36.89 -49.31
N GLU A 461 -36.42 -36.53 -48.22
CA GLU A 461 -37.65 -37.23 -47.80
C GLU A 461 -38.91 -36.72 -48.52
N LEU A 462 -39.18 -35.41 -48.50
CA LEU A 462 -40.38 -34.85 -49.11
C LEU A 462 -40.25 -34.76 -50.62
N GLY A 463 -39.06 -34.46 -51.16
CA GLY A 463 -38.77 -34.36 -52.56
C GLY A 463 -39.01 -35.70 -53.31
N ALA A 464 -38.43 -36.77 -52.74
CA ALA A 464 -38.59 -38.11 -53.27
C ALA A 464 -40.08 -38.59 -53.25
N GLY A 465 -40.75 -38.37 -52.10
CA GLY A 465 -42.19 -38.73 -51.96
C GLY A 465 -43.11 -38.01 -52.94
N MET A 466 -42.95 -36.71 -53.10
CA MET A 466 -43.75 -35.92 -54.05
C MET A 466 -43.41 -36.25 -55.48
N THR A 467 -42.19 -36.57 -55.83
CA THR A 467 -41.75 -37.03 -57.12
C THR A 467 -42.40 -38.39 -57.46
N ALA A 468 -42.50 -39.31 -56.51
CA ALA A 468 -43.16 -40.58 -56.64
C ALA A 468 -44.71 -40.40 -56.90
N ILE A 469 -45.36 -39.53 -56.14
CA ILE A 469 -46.82 -39.21 -56.35
C ILE A 469 -47.03 -38.65 -57.76
N ARG A 470 -46.20 -37.72 -58.23
CA ARG A 470 -46.25 -37.14 -59.54
C ARG A 470 -46.10 -38.23 -60.62
N LEU A 471 -45.10 -39.09 -60.54
CA LEU A 471 -44.83 -40.16 -61.46
C LEU A 471 -45.99 -41.19 -61.52
N MET A 472 -46.53 -41.56 -60.34
CA MET A 472 -47.71 -42.47 -60.28
C MET A 472 -48.92 -41.82 -60.89
N SER A 473 -49.20 -40.55 -60.73
CA SER A 473 -50.27 -39.82 -61.35
C SER A 473 -50.13 -39.74 -62.87
N GLU A 474 -48.89 -39.46 -63.36
CA GLU A 474 -48.57 -39.46 -64.77
C GLU A 474 -48.73 -40.87 -65.39
N MET A 475 -48.29 -41.93 -64.72
CA MET A 475 -48.50 -43.32 -65.16
C MET A 475 -49.98 -43.69 -65.19
N ALA A 476 -50.75 -43.20 -64.21
CA ALA A 476 -52.22 -43.41 -64.22
C ALA A 476 -52.92 -42.71 -65.41
N LYS A 477 -52.49 -41.45 -65.73
CA LYS A 477 -52.93 -40.74 -66.95
C LYS A 477 -52.66 -41.53 -68.23
N VAL A 478 -51.50 -42.10 -68.38
CA VAL A 478 -51.06 -42.91 -69.55
C VAL A 478 -51.89 -44.19 -69.65
N LYS A 479 -52.23 -44.85 -68.54
CA LYS A 479 -53.02 -46.08 -68.50
C LYS A 479 -54.54 -45.86 -68.83
N THR A 480 -55.08 -44.69 -68.57
CA THR A 480 -56.51 -44.35 -68.74
C THR A 480 -56.78 -43.70 -70.08
N LYS A 481 -56.08 -44.04 -71.14
CA LYS A 481 -56.12 -43.44 -72.48
C LYS A 481 -57.53 -43.23 -73.09
N ASN A 482 -58.58 -43.89 -72.61
CA ASN A 482 -59.94 -43.77 -73.15
C ASN A 482 -60.96 -43.04 -72.24
N GLN A 483 -60.56 -42.60 -71.02
CA GLN A 483 -61.41 -41.74 -70.19
C GLN A 483 -60.45 -40.86 -69.30
N PRO A 484 -60.28 -39.59 -69.59
CA PRO A 484 -59.53 -38.70 -68.73
C PRO A 484 -60.23 -38.52 -67.39
N LEU A 485 -59.67 -39.00 -66.31
CA LEU A 485 -60.11 -38.77 -64.92
C LEU A 485 -59.61 -37.42 -64.45
N PRO A 486 -60.43 -36.40 -64.29
CA PRO A 486 -60.02 -35.05 -63.91
C PRO A 486 -59.36 -35.00 -62.51
N GLU A 487 -59.65 -36.02 -61.67
CA GLU A 487 -59.04 -36.15 -60.33
C GLU A 487 -57.54 -36.48 -60.40
N ILE A 488 -57.15 -37.35 -61.35
CA ILE A 488 -55.72 -37.72 -61.53
C ILE A 488 -54.92 -36.53 -62.05
N GLU A 489 -55.53 -35.74 -62.94
CA GLU A 489 -54.90 -34.51 -63.44
C GLU A 489 -54.67 -33.49 -62.31
N LYS A 490 -55.72 -33.30 -61.48
CA LYS A 490 -55.59 -32.44 -60.27
C LYS A 490 -54.58 -32.94 -59.29
N ILE A 491 -54.40 -34.26 -59.05
CA ILE A 491 -53.38 -34.84 -58.18
C ILE A 491 -52.00 -34.58 -58.76
N SER A 492 -51.78 -34.80 -60.04
CA SER A 492 -50.49 -34.55 -60.71
C SER A 492 -50.09 -33.06 -60.62
N ASP A 493 -51.03 -32.18 -60.91
CA ASP A 493 -50.82 -30.73 -60.86
C ASP A 493 -50.51 -30.24 -59.41
N SER A 494 -51.31 -30.77 -58.47
CA SER A 494 -51.10 -30.46 -57.05
C SER A 494 -49.71 -30.94 -56.52
N ALA A 495 -49.31 -32.16 -56.90
CA ALA A 495 -48.01 -32.71 -56.57
C ALA A 495 -46.90 -31.89 -57.19
N ASN A 496 -47.03 -31.49 -58.43
CA ASN A 496 -46.04 -30.65 -59.11
C ASN A 496 -45.95 -29.24 -58.50
N ASP A 497 -47.04 -28.63 -58.10
CA ASP A 497 -47.05 -27.34 -57.41
C ASP A 497 -46.42 -27.42 -56.04
N LEU A 498 -46.71 -28.51 -55.29
CA LEU A 498 -46.05 -28.74 -53.99
C LEU A 498 -44.53 -28.95 -54.12
N LEU A 499 -44.08 -29.75 -55.10
CA LEU A 499 -42.68 -29.91 -55.42
C LEU A 499 -41.98 -28.57 -55.72
N ASN A 500 -42.62 -27.77 -56.55
CA ASN A 500 -42.10 -26.47 -56.92
C ASN A 500 -42.01 -25.49 -55.70
N LYS A 501 -43.02 -25.52 -54.84
CA LYS A 501 -43.04 -24.72 -53.60
C LYS A 501 -41.95 -25.19 -52.64
N MET A 502 -41.80 -26.50 -52.47
CA MET A 502 -40.77 -27.10 -51.59
C MET A 502 -39.38 -26.81 -52.10
N ASN A 503 -39.09 -27.02 -53.40
CA ASN A 503 -37.79 -26.70 -53.97
C ASN A 503 -37.38 -25.21 -53.76
N ALA A 504 -38.38 -24.30 -53.87
CA ALA A 504 -38.16 -22.89 -53.60
C ALA A 504 -37.82 -22.63 -52.11
N ILE A 505 -38.42 -23.36 -51.16
CA ILE A 505 -38.11 -23.27 -49.73
C ILE A 505 -36.72 -23.80 -49.45
N ILE A 506 -36.43 -25.03 -49.93
CA ILE A 506 -35.12 -25.70 -49.77
C ILE A 506 -34.01 -24.81 -50.32
N TRP A 507 -34.18 -24.30 -51.55
CA TRP A 507 -33.20 -23.41 -52.17
C TRP A 507 -32.96 -22.13 -51.33
N SER A 508 -34.02 -21.57 -50.75
CA SER A 508 -33.92 -20.38 -49.91
C SER A 508 -33.30 -20.64 -48.53
N MET A 509 -33.40 -21.87 -48.03
CA MET A 509 -32.82 -22.26 -46.72
C MET A 509 -31.33 -22.62 -46.80
N ASN A 510 -30.88 -23.08 -47.97
CA ASN A 510 -29.48 -23.47 -48.14
C ASN A 510 -28.57 -22.24 -48.20
N SER A 511 -27.66 -22.16 -47.24
CA SER A 511 -26.74 -21.04 -47.09
C SER A 511 -25.71 -20.94 -48.24
N SER A 512 -25.38 -22.04 -48.90
CA SER A 512 -24.50 -21.99 -50.07
C SER A 512 -25.05 -21.12 -51.21
N ASN A 513 -26.36 -20.82 -51.18
CA ASN A 513 -27.04 -19.98 -52.16
C ASN A 513 -27.20 -18.52 -51.72
N ASP A 514 -26.63 -18.11 -50.58
CA ASP A 514 -26.82 -16.79 -50.00
C ASP A 514 -26.08 -15.64 -50.76
N THR A 515 -25.90 -15.78 -52.07
CA THR A 515 -25.28 -14.78 -52.94
C THR A 515 -26.20 -14.29 -54.05
N LEU A 516 -26.00 -13.05 -54.50
CA LEU A 516 -26.74 -12.44 -55.59
C LEU A 516 -26.51 -13.16 -56.92
N PRO A 517 -25.28 -13.60 -57.30
CA PRO A 517 -25.07 -14.40 -58.52
C PRO A 517 -25.89 -15.69 -58.53
N ASN A 518 -26.01 -16.37 -57.38
CA ASN A 518 -26.82 -17.59 -57.26
C ASN A 518 -28.33 -17.32 -57.51
N LEU A 519 -28.87 -16.21 -57.00
CA LEU A 519 -30.25 -15.80 -57.26
C LEU A 519 -30.47 -15.54 -58.76
N VAL A 520 -29.59 -14.77 -59.41
CA VAL A 520 -29.69 -14.46 -60.83
C VAL A 520 -29.66 -15.73 -61.68
N SER A 521 -28.70 -16.63 -61.40
CA SER A 521 -28.55 -17.90 -62.08
C SER A 521 -29.78 -18.79 -61.89
N TYR A 522 -30.36 -18.84 -60.69
CA TYR A 522 -31.55 -19.61 -60.40
C TYR A 522 -32.80 -19.09 -61.13
N ILE A 523 -33.00 -17.78 -61.09
CA ILE A 523 -34.12 -17.16 -61.83
C ILE A 523 -33.99 -17.39 -63.35
N ARG A 524 -32.77 -17.23 -63.88
CA ARG A 524 -32.47 -17.44 -65.31
C ARG A 524 -32.82 -18.89 -65.72
N SER A 525 -32.30 -19.88 -64.98
CA SER A 525 -32.59 -21.31 -65.27
C SER A 525 -34.05 -21.59 -65.15
N TYR A 526 -34.71 -21.07 -64.10
CA TYR A 526 -36.16 -21.25 -63.93
C TYR A 526 -36.97 -20.67 -65.10
N ALA A 527 -36.70 -19.44 -65.54
CA ALA A 527 -37.46 -18.78 -66.61
C ALA A 527 -37.25 -19.49 -67.94
N LEU A 528 -36.05 -19.92 -68.32
CA LEU A 528 -35.76 -20.66 -69.53
C LEU A 528 -36.50 -21.98 -69.54
N ASN A 529 -36.42 -22.79 -68.52
CA ASN A 529 -37.08 -24.09 -68.41
C ASN A 529 -38.62 -23.93 -68.35
N TYR A 530 -39.13 -22.84 -67.75
CA TYR A 530 -40.57 -22.60 -67.62
C TYR A 530 -41.22 -22.31 -68.95
N PHE A 531 -40.56 -21.59 -69.89
CA PHE A 531 -41.10 -21.24 -71.19
C PHE A 531 -40.74 -22.24 -72.29
N GLU A 532 -39.88 -23.24 -72.05
CA GLU A 532 -39.43 -24.23 -73.04
C GLU A 532 -40.55 -24.97 -73.72
N ASN A 533 -41.69 -25.25 -73.05
CA ASN A 533 -42.85 -25.99 -73.56
C ASN A 533 -43.95 -25.09 -74.09
N PHE A 534 -43.74 -23.80 -74.22
CA PHE A 534 -44.70 -22.85 -74.74
C PHE A 534 -44.18 -22.18 -76.03
N ASP A 535 -45.03 -21.85 -76.95
CA ASP A 535 -44.65 -21.12 -78.15
C ASP A 535 -44.45 -19.64 -77.88
N LEU A 536 -43.43 -19.37 -76.97
CA LEU A 536 -43.12 -18.06 -76.44
C LEU A 536 -41.60 -17.89 -76.38
N LYS A 537 -41.07 -16.82 -76.99
CA LYS A 537 -39.63 -16.51 -76.98
C LYS A 537 -39.28 -15.78 -75.72
N CYS A 538 -38.46 -16.42 -74.85
CA CYS A 538 -37.94 -15.79 -73.67
C CYS A 538 -36.52 -15.23 -73.97
N VAL A 539 -36.27 -13.95 -73.67
CA VAL A 539 -34.96 -13.28 -73.82
C VAL A 539 -34.59 -12.74 -72.50
N ILE A 540 -33.35 -13.02 -72.06
CA ILE A 540 -32.80 -12.57 -70.75
C ILE A 540 -31.57 -11.73 -70.97
N HIS A 541 -31.61 -10.50 -70.45
CA HIS A 541 -30.46 -9.56 -70.48
C HIS A 541 -29.97 -9.33 -69.09
N ILE A 542 -28.65 -9.45 -68.90
CA ILE A 542 -27.95 -9.09 -67.65
C ILE A 542 -27.12 -7.86 -67.95
N LYS A 543 -27.52 -6.70 -67.42
CA LYS A 543 -26.87 -5.39 -67.64
C LYS A 543 -25.79 -5.17 -66.58
N GLY A 544 -24.51 -5.28 -66.97
CA GLY A 544 -23.36 -5.15 -66.09
C GLY A 544 -22.89 -6.44 -65.44
N GLU A 545 -21.86 -6.34 -64.60
CA GLU A 545 -21.41 -7.49 -63.81
C GLU A 545 -22.31 -7.70 -62.57
N VAL A 546 -22.63 -8.94 -62.26
CA VAL A 546 -23.40 -9.29 -61.06
C VAL A 546 -22.52 -9.14 -59.84
N PRO A 547 -22.84 -8.23 -58.89
CA PRO A 547 -21.98 -8.05 -57.71
C PRO A 547 -21.94 -9.28 -56.83
N GLU A 548 -20.77 -9.60 -56.28
CA GLU A 548 -20.58 -10.62 -55.23
C GLU A 548 -21.11 -10.08 -53.88
N LYS A 549 -22.41 -10.09 -53.71
CA LYS A 549 -23.10 -9.62 -52.49
C LYS A 549 -23.90 -10.75 -51.88
N GLU A 550 -23.85 -10.81 -50.53
CA GLU A 550 -24.70 -11.69 -49.77
C GLU A 550 -26.15 -11.19 -49.79
N LEU A 551 -27.09 -12.12 -49.99
CA LEU A 551 -28.52 -11.86 -49.99
C LEU A 551 -29.23 -12.85 -49.10
N SER A 552 -29.91 -12.37 -48.08
CA SER A 552 -30.60 -13.25 -47.11
C SER A 552 -31.58 -14.19 -47.80
N GLY A 553 -31.76 -15.40 -47.24
CA GLY A 553 -32.71 -16.39 -47.75
C GLY A 553 -34.14 -15.83 -47.87
N GLU A 554 -34.56 -14.93 -47.00
CA GLU A 554 -35.86 -14.27 -47.07
C GLU A 554 -35.97 -13.36 -48.30
N LYS A 555 -34.96 -12.54 -48.59
CA LYS A 555 -34.93 -11.70 -49.78
C LYS A 555 -34.95 -12.56 -51.04
N ARG A 556 -34.09 -13.56 -51.14
CA ARG A 556 -34.03 -14.46 -52.29
C ARG A 556 -35.37 -15.15 -52.55
N ARG A 557 -36.02 -15.70 -51.51
CA ARG A 557 -37.32 -16.35 -51.61
C ARG A 557 -38.41 -15.39 -52.13
N ASN A 558 -38.52 -14.20 -51.55
CA ASN A 558 -39.54 -13.25 -51.92
C ASN A 558 -39.34 -12.73 -53.35
N ILE A 559 -38.10 -12.45 -53.79
CA ILE A 559 -37.80 -12.06 -55.16
C ILE A 559 -38.18 -13.18 -56.13
N PHE A 560 -37.67 -14.40 -55.87
CA PHE A 560 -37.94 -15.55 -56.76
C PHE A 560 -39.46 -15.84 -56.89
N LEU A 561 -40.18 -15.86 -55.77
CA LEU A 561 -41.62 -16.10 -55.81
C LEU A 561 -42.42 -14.99 -56.54
N THR A 562 -41.93 -13.75 -56.48
CA THR A 562 -42.50 -12.62 -57.22
C THR A 562 -42.24 -12.77 -58.72
N VAL A 563 -40.98 -13.10 -59.10
CA VAL A 563 -40.68 -13.37 -60.52
C VAL A 563 -41.48 -14.55 -61.06
N LYS A 564 -41.55 -15.67 -60.29
CA LYS A 564 -42.31 -16.83 -60.65
C LYS A 564 -43.80 -16.49 -60.95
N GLU A 565 -44.42 -15.71 -60.08
CA GLU A 565 -45.80 -15.24 -60.25
C GLU A 565 -45.98 -14.35 -61.49
N ALA A 566 -45.00 -13.45 -61.71
CA ALA A 566 -44.96 -12.60 -62.90
C ALA A 566 -44.90 -13.43 -64.19
N LEU A 567 -44.00 -14.44 -64.24
CA LEU A 567 -43.92 -15.34 -65.43
C LEU A 567 -45.17 -16.20 -65.63
N ASN A 568 -45.78 -16.64 -64.52
CA ASN A 568 -47.08 -17.37 -64.60
C ASN A 568 -48.21 -16.49 -65.18
N ASN A 569 -48.24 -15.20 -64.82
CA ASN A 569 -49.21 -14.25 -65.35
C ASN A 569 -48.98 -14.00 -66.83
N VAL A 570 -47.75 -13.99 -67.32
CA VAL A 570 -47.50 -13.92 -68.77
C VAL A 570 -48.18 -15.07 -69.51
N ILE A 571 -48.00 -16.31 -69.09
CA ILE A 571 -48.59 -17.48 -69.71
C ILE A 571 -50.10 -17.41 -69.63
N LYS A 572 -50.65 -17.13 -68.46
CA LYS A 572 -52.13 -17.24 -68.24
C LYS A 572 -52.95 -16.11 -68.83
N HIS A 573 -52.35 -14.91 -68.90
CA HIS A 573 -53.14 -13.71 -69.09
C HIS A 573 -52.68 -12.82 -70.26
N SER A 574 -51.40 -12.86 -70.68
CA SER A 574 -50.89 -11.87 -71.62
C SER A 574 -51.22 -12.19 -73.07
N GLY A 575 -51.23 -13.48 -73.49
CA GLY A 575 -51.29 -13.87 -74.90
C GLY A 575 -50.05 -13.42 -75.68
N ALA A 576 -48.95 -13.15 -75.02
CA ALA A 576 -47.73 -12.73 -75.64
C ALA A 576 -46.98 -13.86 -76.35
N ASN A 577 -46.23 -13.55 -77.38
CA ASN A 577 -45.28 -14.45 -78.02
C ASN A 577 -43.80 -14.17 -77.69
N ARG A 578 -43.58 -13.10 -76.94
CA ARG A 578 -42.23 -12.73 -76.47
C ARG A 578 -42.30 -12.16 -75.06
N VAL A 579 -41.31 -12.60 -74.20
CA VAL A 579 -41.07 -12.05 -72.90
C VAL A 579 -39.56 -11.67 -72.78
N GLU A 580 -39.31 -10.52 -72.21
CA GLU A 580 -37.94 -10.06 -71.92
C GLU A 580 -37.74 -9.88 -70.42
N ILE A 581 -36.61 -10.34 -69.87
CA ILE A 581 -36.26 -10.22 -68.47
C ILE A 581 -34.90 -9.50 -68.38
N ASP A 582 -34.95 -8.30 -67.84
CA ASP A 582 -33.73 -7.46 -67.66
C ASP A 582 -33.32 -7.40 -66.24
N PHE A 583 -32.05 -7.75 -65.94
CA PHE A 583 -31.41 -7.56 -64.64
C PHE A 583 -30.51 -6.34 -64.70
N SER A 584 -30.57 -5.50 -63.65
CA SER A 584 -29.66 -4.37 -63.43
C SER A 584 -29.24 -4.26 -61.96
N PHE A 585 -28.00 -3.75 -61.72
CA PHE A 585 -27.30 -3.86 -60.41
C PHE A 585 -26.61 -2.55 -59.99
N GLU A 586 -27.27 -1.41 -59.99
CA GLU A 586 -26.62 -0.16 -59.55
C GLU A 586 -26.53 -0.10 -58.01
N LYS A 587 -27.57 0.37 -57.32
CA LYS A 587 -27.72 0.37 -55.85
C LYS A 587 -28.63 -0.74 -55.33
N ASN A 588 -29.45 -1.28 -56.20
CA ASN A 588 -30.43 -2.31 -55.93
C ASN A 588 -30.33 -3.37 -57.02
N ILE A 589 -30.76 -4.60 -56.72
CA ILE A 589 -31.11 -5.52 -57.80
C ILE A 589 -32.47 -5.10 -58.32
N CYS A 590 -32.56 -4.72 -59.62
CA CYS A 590 -33.81 -4.49 -60.31
C CYS A 590 -33.99 -5.55 -61.37
N ILE A 591 -35.19 -6.18 -61.40
CA ILE A 591 -35.60 -7.17 -62.37
C ILE A 591 -36.81 -6.61 -63.07
N ASN A 592 -36.70 -6.39 -64.37
CA ASN A 592 -37.79 -5.91 -65.22
C ASN A 592 -38.24 -7.05 -66.10
N ILE A 593 -39.53 -7.33 -66.10
CA ILE A 593 -40.19 -8.38 -66.91
C ILE A 593 -41.20 -7.69 -67.86
N PHE A 594 -40.95 -7.82 -69.12
CA PHE A 594 -41.79 -7.21 -70.16
C PHE A 594 -42.36 -8.31 -71.09
N ASP A 595 -43.66 -8.28 -71.33
CA ASP A 595 -44.32 -9.08 -72.33
C ASP A 595 -44.97 -8.22 -73.42
N ASN A 596 -45.05 -8.71 -74.64
CA ASN A 596 -45.63 -8.01 -75.76
C ASN A 596 -47.15 -8.40 -75.97
N GLY A 597 -47.83 -8.80 -74.90
CA GLY A 597 -49.21 -9.19 -74.96
C GLY A 597 -50.24 -8.05 -74.89
N LYS A 598 -51.45 -8.37 -74.55
CA LYS A 598 -52.61 -7.43 -74.54
C LYS A 598 -52.56 -6.41 -73.39
N GLY A 599 -51.58 -6.53 -72.49
CA GLY A 599 -51.44 -5.66 -71.30
C GLY A 599 -52.52 -5.97 -70.23
N ILE A 600 -52.52 -5.11 -69.16
CA ILE A 600 -53.45 -5.24 -68.04
C ILE A 600 -54.56 -4.17 -68.15
N ASP A 601 -55.80 -4.58 -68.09
CA ASP A 601 -56.97 -3.69 -68.03
C ASP A 601 -57.14 -3.19 -66.57
N LYS A 602 -56.86 -1.92 -66.33
CA LYS A 602 -56.91 -1.31 -64.98
C LYS A 602 -58.36 -1.20 -64.44
N GLU A 603 -59.35 -1.15 -65.27
CA GLU A 603 -60.74 -1.03 -64.84
C GLU A 603 -61.33 -2.37 -64.35
N LYS A 604 -60.77 -3.49 -64.78
CA LYS A 604 -61.17 -4.84 -64.34
C LYS A 604 -60.28 -5.36 -63.17
N THR A 605 -59.37 -4.57 -62.64
CA THR A 605 -58.42 -5.00 -61.60
C THR A 605 -59.05 -5.20 -60.22
N THR A 606 -60.34 -4.89 -59.99
CA THR A 606 -61.07 -5.22 -58.75
C THR A 606 -61.46 -6.68 -58.63
N GLU A 607 -61.48 -7.45 -59.72
CA GLU A 607 -61.76 -8.91 -59.76
C GLU A 607 -60.47 -9.75 -59.90
N PHE A 608 -59.33 -9.14 -60.15
CA PHE A 608 -58.08 -9.89 -60.34
C PHE A 608 -57.54 -10.37 -59.01
N GLY A 609 -57.42 -11.67 -58.93
CA GLY A 609 -57.06 -12.45 -57.78
C GLY A 609 -55.77 -11.99 -57.02
N ASN A 610 -55.60 -12.59 -55.88
CA ASN A 610 -54.57 -12.33 -54.86
C ASN A 610 -53.13 -12.24 -55.36
N GLY A 611 -52.82 -12.54 -56.65
CA GLY A 611 -51.45 -12.59 -57.20
C GLY A 611 -50.66 -11.26 -57.16
N LEU A 612 -51.25 -10.18 -57.73
CA LEU A 612 -50.62 -8.85 -57.81
C LEU A 612 -50.39 -8.27 -56.41
N ARG A 613 -51.38 -8.38 -55.54
CA ARG A 613 -51.33 -7.95 -54.17
C ARG A 613 -50.26 -8.72 -53.38
N ASN A 614 -50.13 -10.02 -53.67
CA ASN A 614 -49.11 -10.86 -53.03
C ASN A 614 -47.68 -10.50 -53.50
N MET A 615 -47.51 -10.20 -54.81
CA MET A 615 -46.22 -9.73 -55.33
C MET A 615 -45.75 -8.42 -54.68
N GLN A 616 -46.67 -7.45 -54.59
CA GLN A 616 -46.37 -6.18 -53.90
C GLN A 616 -45.98 -6.38 -52.43
N LYS A 617 -46.84 -7.13 -51.66
CA LYS A 617 -46.54 -7.42 -50.25
C LYS A 617 -45.20 -8.15 -50.03
N ARG A 618 -44.81 -9.03 -50.98
CA ARG A 618 -43.53 -9.72 -50.91
C ARG A 618 -42.35 -8.77 -51.11
N MET A 619 -42.46 -7.82 -52.02
CA MET A 619 -41.42 -6.82 -52.24
C MET A 619 -41.32 -5.83 -51.06
N GLU A 620 -42.44 -5.36 -50.53
CA GLU A 620 -42.52 -4.52 -49.34
C GLU A 620 -41.82 -5.17 -48.12
N ARG A 621 -42.04 -6.50 -47.90
CA ARG A 621 -41.41 -7.24 -46.80
C ARG A 621 -39.89 -7.23 -46.85
N VAL A 622 -39.29 -7.16 -48.01
CA VAL A 622 -37.83 -7.16 -48.20
C VAL A 622 -37.29 -5.77 -48.46
N GLY A 623 -38.08 -4.73 -48.18
CA GLY A 623 -37.70 -3.33 -48.37
C GLY A 623 -37.53 -2.90 -49.82
N GLY A 624 -38.16 -3.66 -50.74
CA GLY A 624 -38.12 -3.38 -52.17
C GLY A 624 -39.35 -2.64 -52.68
N SER A 625 -39.33 -2.30 -53.95
CA SER A 625 -40.45 -1.69 -54.70
C SER A 625 -40.99 -2.65 -55.77
N PHE A 626 -42.28 -2.53 -56.08
CA PHE A 626 -42.94 -3.25 -57.10
C PHE A 626 -43.81 -2.28 -57.90
N THR A 627 -43.63 -2.24 -59.23
CA THR A 627 -44.46 -1.43 -60.14
C THR A 627 -44.93 -2.25 -61.33
N ILE A 628 -46.08 -1.90 -61.82
CA ILE A 628 -46.67 -2.51 -63.01
C ILE A 628 -47.25 -1.43 -63.93
N GLU A 629 -46.87 -1.48 -65.19
CA GLU A 629 -47.23 -0.48 -66.20
C GLU A 629 -47.73 -1.19 -67.50
N ASN A 630 -48.55 -0.50 -68.24
CA ASN A 630 -49.01 -0.90 -69.60
C ASN A 630 -48.21 -0.15 -70.65
N LYS A 631 -47.27 -0.83 -71.36
CA LYS A 631 -46.41 -0.26 -72.42
C LYS A 631 -46.32 -1.20 -73.59
N ASN A 632 -47.37 -1.20 -74.44
CA ASN A 632 -47.52 -2.15 -75.60
C ASN A 632 -47.37 -3.62 -75.14
N GLY A 633 -47.98 -3.96 -73.98
CA GLY A 633 -47.86 -5.18 -73.22
C GLY A 633 -47.75 -4.87 -71.75
N THR A 634 -47.45 -5.85 -70.91
CA THR A 634 -47.23 -5.65 -69.44
C THR A 634 -45.81 -5.49 -69.13
N HIS A 635 -45.44 -4.45 -68.33
CA HIS A 635 -44.11 -4.20 -67.77
C HIS A 635 -44.18 -4.29 -66.24
N ILE A 636 -43.53 -5.27 -65.67
CA ILE A 636 -43.38 -5.43 -64.23
C ILE A 636 -41.94 -5.09 -63.86
N SER A 637 -41.80 -4.19 -62.92
CA SER A 637 -40.49 -3.87 -62.35
C SER A 637 -40.48 -4.14 -60.87
N LEU A 638 -39.47 -4.85 -60.41
CA LEU A 638 -39.18 -5.12 -58.99
C LEU A 638 -37.73 -4.74 -58.67
N CYS A 639 -37.57 -3.95 -57.64
CA CYS A 639 -36.23 -3.51 -57.18
C CYS A 639 -36.11 -3.76 -55.70
N VAL A 640 -35.01 -4.36 -55.28
CA VAL A 640 -34.70 -4.70 -53.87
C VAL A 640 -33.27 -4.29 -53.52
N PRO A 641 -33.04 -3.61 -52.38
CA PRO A 641 -31.70 -3.32 -51.93
C PRO A 641 -30.99 -4.61 -51.50
N TYR A 642 -29.74 -4.77 -51.90
CA TYR A 642 -28.91 -5.92 -51.51
C TYR A 642 -28.01 -5.62 -50.32
#